data_830657eb0e82878265fd9a5f1e751e84
#
_entry.id   830657eb0e82878265fd9a5f1e751e84
#
_cell.length_a   1.000
_cell.length_b   1.000
_cell.length_c   1.000
_cell.angle_alpha   90.00
_cell.angle_beta   90.00
_cell.angle_gamma   90.00
#
_symmetry.space_group_name_H-M   'P 1'
#
loop_
_entity.id
_entity.type
_entity.pdbx_description
1 polymer ?
#
loop_
_entity_poly.entity_id
_entity_poly.type
_entity_poly.pdbx_seq_one_letter_code
_entity_poly.pdbx_strand_id
1 'polypeptide(L)'
;MAFTKKTVRDADVEGKRVLMRVDFNVPLKDGVVTDDTRVRAAIPTIQYLKEHNAKIILMSHLGRPDGTGFQPELSLRPAAEKLAELTGFDVKFVEDTYGEKAKEAVDALQPGDILVLENVRFDKREKKNDPEIAKTLASYGDIFVLDAFGTAHRAQGSVVGPAAYLPAYAGFLLEKEVDTLTSIFADPERPFVAIVGGSKVSSKIGVLDHLIDSADTLIIGGGMAYTFFMAKGYTVGTSLKEEDWVERAGEMLKKAEAKGVKILLPVDNVVADHFGEDAKGEVVDSDKIPDDRMGMDIGPKTRELYAEAIKGAKTVFWNGPMGVFEMDQFAAGTEAVCRAVADSDCTSIIGGGDSVAAVNKFGLADKMSWISTGGGASMELVEGKALPGVEALLDA
;
A
#
# COMPACT_ATOMS: atom_id res chain seq x y z
N MET A 1 -5.57 -9.21 -17.65
CA MET A 1 -5.18 -8.45 -18.85
C MET A 1 -3.74 -8.03 -18.67
N ALA A 2 -2.91 -8.05 -19.70
CA ALA A 2 -1.52 -7.58 -19.59
C ALA A 2 -1.49 -6.08 -19.24
N PHE A 3 -0.41 -5.63 -18.62
CA PHE A 3 -0.14 -4.22 -18.36
C PHE A 3 -0.19 -3.41 -19.67
N THR A 4 -0.95 -2.33 -19.68
CA THR A 4 -1.32 -1.61 -20.93
C THR A 4 -0.45 -0.39 -21.21
N LYS A 5 0.55 -0.12 -20.40
CA LYS A 5 1.44 1.03 -20.52
C LYS A 5 2.84 0.60 -20.95
N LYS A 6 3.55 1.50 -21.61
CA LYS A 6 4.97 1.29 -21.92
C LYS A 6 5.80 1.22 -20.65
N THR A 7 6.82 0.37 -20.67
CA THR A 7 7.74 0.16 -19.57
C THR A 7 9.12 0.73 -19.92
N VAL A 8 9.99 0.76 -18.94
CA VAL A 8 11.38 1.19 -19.13
C VAL A 8 12.13 0.39 -20.21
N ARG A 9 11.66 -0.84 -20.54
CA ARG A 9 12.21 -1.67 -21.63
C ARG A 9 11.93 -1.08 -23.02
N ASP A 10 10.86 -0.28 -23.15
CA ASP A 10 10.43 0.32 -24.42
C ASP A 10 11.14 1.66 -24.67
N ALA A 11 11.93 2.14 -23.72
CA ALA A 11 12.62 3.42 -23.79
C ALA A 11 14.07 3.26 -24.28
N ASP A 12 14.51 4.15 -25.17
CA ASP A 12 15.93 4.31 -25.50
C ASP A 12 16.58 5.16 -24.42
N VAL A 13 17.25 4.51 -23.47
CA VAL A 13 17.81 5.16 -22.26
C VAL A 13 19.32 5.39 -22.34
N GLU A 14 20.02 4.84 -23.33
CA GLU A 14 21.48 4.91 -23.43
C GLU A 14 21.96 6.36 -23.54
N GLY A 15 22.79 6.79 -22.59
CA GLY A 15 23.32 8.15 -22.51
C GLY A 15 22.29 9.23 -22.19
N LYS A 16 21.01 8.88 -22.02
CA LYS A 16 19.92 9.80 -21.69
C LYS A 16 19.85 10.11 -20.21
N ARG A 17 19.35 11.31 -19.91
CA ARG A 17 18.98 11.68 -18.54
C ARG A 17 17.61 11.08 -18.24
N VAL A 18 17.57 10.13 -17.32
CA VAL A 18 16.33 9.47 -16.88
C VAL A 18 15.95 10.02 -15.53
N LEU A 19 14.89 10.83 -15.50
CA LEU A 19 14.27 11.29 -14.27
C LEU A 19 13.34 10.18 -13.76
N MET A 20 13.66 9.60 -12.62
CA MET A 20 12.91 8.46 -12.07
C MET A 20 12.31 8.81 -10.72
N ARG A 21 10.99 8.63 -10.59
CA ARG A 21 10.29 8.75 -9.32
C ARG A 21 10.30 7.40 -8.61
N VAL A 22 10.96 7.36 -7.47
CA VAL A 22 11.00 6.21 -6.56
C VAL A 22 10.21 6.49 -5.29
N ASP A 23 9.91 5.49 -4.51
CA ASP A 23 9.32 5.62 -3.18
C ASP A 23 10.36 5.28 -2.11
N PHE A 24 11.12 6.30 -1.71
CA PHE A 24 12.08 6.24 -0.62
C PHE A 24 11.52 6.83 0.68
N ASN A 25 10.19 6.81 0.83
CA ASN A 25 9.54 7.18 2.08
C ASN A 25 9.70 6.06 3.11
N VAL A 26 10.90 5.96 3.63
CA VAL A 26 11.34 4.92 4.58
C VAL A 26 11.27 5.42 6.02
N PRO A 27 11.06 4.53 7.00
CA PRO A 27 11.15 4.91 8.42
C PRO A 27 12.60 5.19 8.80
N LEU A 28 12.81 6.29 9.50
CA LEU A 28 14.10 6.71 10.06
C LEU A 28 14.04 6.70 11.58
N LYS A 29 15.14 6.25 12.19
CA LYS A 29 15.40 6.42 13.61
C LYS A 29 16.83 6.95 13.79
N ASP A 30 16.97 8.10 14.40
CA ASP A 30 18.27 8.77 14.60
C ASP A 30 19.08 8.91 13.30
N GLY A 31 18.40 9.25 12.19
CA GLY A 31 19.02 9.42 10.88
C GLY A 31 19.38 8.10 10.17
N VAL A 32 18.95 6.96 10.69
CA VAL A 32 19.22 5.62 10.11
C VAL A 32 17.93 5.00 9.58
N VAL A 33 18.00 4.44 8.38
CA VAL A 33 16.89 3.68 7.78
C VAL A 33 16.68 2.40 8.57
N THR A 34 15.50 2.23 9.15
CA THR A 34 15.14 1.04 9.98
C THR A 34 14.43 -0.05 9.19
N ASP A 35 13.87 0.27 8.03
CA ASP A 35 13.27 -0.67 7.08
C ASP A 35 13.62 -0.22 5.66
N ASP A 36 14.38 -1.05 4.95
CA ASP A 36 14.89 -0.77 3.62
C ASP A 36 14.06 -1.39 2.48
N THR A 37 12.91 -1.98 2.78
CA THR A 37 12.05 -2.70 1.82
C THR A 37 11.76 -1.86 0.57
N ARG A 38 11.43 -0.58 0.75
CA ARG A 38 11.11 0.31 -0.37
C ARG A 38 12.34 0.67 -1.21
N VAL A 39 13.50 0.81 -0.58
CA VAL A 39 14.75 1.04 -1.33
C VAL A 39 15.07 -0.18 -2.17
N ARG A 40 14.99 -1.38 -1.60
CA ARG A 40 15.20 -2.64 -2.32
C ARG A 40 14.25 -2.81 -3.50
N ALA A 41 13.00 -2.42 -3.34
CA ALA A 41 11.99 -2.54 -4.39
C ALA A 41 12.31 -1.70 -5.66
N ALA A 42 13.04 -0.60 -5.51
CA ALA A 42 13.46 0.25 -6.63
C ALA A 42 14.74 -0.24 -7.34
N ILE A 43 15.53 -1.12 -6.71
CA ILE A 43 16.83 -1.56 -7.22
C ILE A 43 16.75 -2.20 -8.62
N PRO A 44 15.79 -3.10 -8.93
CA PRO A 44 15.74 -3.73 -10.26
C PRO A 44 15.69 -2.72 -11.42
N THR A 45 14.89 -1.68 -11.30
CA THR A 45 14.81 -0.62 -12.32
C THR A 45 16.07 0.24 -12.37
N ILE A 46 16.60 0.60 -11.21
CA ILE A 46 17.86 1.38 -11.14
C ILE A 46 19.02 0.59 -11.76
N GLN A 47 19.13 -0.69 -11.45
CA GLN A 47 20.15 -1.57 -12.00
C GLN A 47 20.04 -1.68 -13.53
N TYR A 48 18.82 -1.90 -14.04
CA TYR A 48 18.56 -1.94 -15.47
C TYR A 48 19.03 -0.64 -16.17
N LEU A 49 18.67 0.51 -15.63
CA LEU A 49 19.08 1.80 -16.19
C LEU A 49 20.60 1.99 -16.15
N LYS A 50 21.26 1.56 -15.08
CA LYS A 50 22.71 1.63 -14.94
C LYS A 50 23.43 0.72 -15.96
N GLU A 51 22.94 -0.50 -16.14
CA GLU A 51 23.48 -1.46 -17.12
C GLU A 51 23.32 -0.97 -18.56
N HIS A 52 22.34 -0.10 -18.82
CA HIS A 52 22.11 0.54 -20.12
C HIS A 52 22.71 1.95 -20.22
N ASN A 53 23.67 2.28 -19.37
CA ASN A 53 24.41 3.55 -19.38
C ASN A 53 23.53 4.81 -19.34
N ALA A 54 22.37 4.76 -18.71
CA ALA A 54 21.56 5.95 -18.45
C ALA A 54 22.24 6.87 -17.42
N LYS A 55 21.95 8.16 -17.49
CA LYS A 55 22.23 9.13 -16.43
C LYS A 55 20.99 9.18 -15.54
N ILE A 56 21.10 8.69 -14.31
CA ILE A 56 19.94 8.38 -13.45
C ILE A 56 19.74 9.47 -12.42
N ILE A 57 18.59 10.13 -12.44
CA ILE A 57 18.19 11.15 -11.46
C ILE A 57 17.00 10.62 -10.68
N LEU A 58 17.22 10.29 -9.41
CA LEU A 58 16.19 9.77 -8.51
C LEU A 58 15.56 10.90 -7.71
N MET A 59 14.24 10.93 -7.66
CA MET A 59 13.47 11.82 -6.81
C MET A 59 12.45 11.06 -5.97
N SER A 60 12.24 11.50 -4.75
CA SER A 60 11.26 10.94 -3.82
C SER A 60 10.83 11.97 -2.79
N HIS A 61 9.73 11.68 -2.11
CA HIS A 61 9.38 12.31 -0.86
C HIS A 61 9.82 11.43 0.32
N LEU A 62 9.91 12.03 1.50
CA LEU A 62 10.08 11.35 2.77
C LEU A 62 9.28 12.09 3.83
N GLY A 63 8.43 11.36 4.56
CA GLY A 63 7.64 11.91 5.63
C GLY A 63 6.61 12.95 5.18
N ARG A 64 6.33 13.87 6.08
CA ARG A 64 5.34 14.94 5.89
C ARG A 64 5.91 16.30 6.24
N PRO A 65 6.87 16.82 5.46
CA PRO A 65 7.40 18.15 5.70
C PRO A 65 6.31 19.21 5.53
N ASP A 66 6.49 20.36 6.15
CA ASP A 66 5.56 21.50 6.07
C ASP A 66 5.58 22.17 4.69
N GLY A 67 6.61 21.91 3.90
CA GLY A 67 6.76 22.46 2.54
C GLY A 67 7.27 23.88 2.47
N THR A 68 7.90 24.36 3.55
CA THR A 68 8.47 25.72 3.64
C THR A 68 10.00 25.76 3.50
N GLY A 69 10.64 24.62 3.27
CA GLY A 69 12.08 24.52 3.10
C GLY A 69 12.66 23.25 3.70
N PHE A 70 13.97 23.25 3.84
CA PHE A 70 14.75 22.12 4.33
C PHE A 70 14.44 21.77 5.80
N GLN A 71 14.17 20.49 6.06
CA GLN A 71 14.00 19.93 7.39
C GLN A 71 14.98 18.74 7.53
N PRO A 72 16.05 18.87 8.35
CA PRO A 72 17.15 17.88 8.39
C PRO A 72 16.69 16.44 8.69
N GLU A 73 15.71 16.29 9.56
CA GLU A 73 15.13 14.99 9.97
C GLU A 73 14.36 14.29 8.85
N LEU A 74 14.02 15.00 7.77
CA LEU A 74 13.30 14.50 6.61
C LEU A 74 14.14 14.53 5.32
N SER A 75 15.48 14.67 5.45
CA SER A 75 16.40 14.57 4.32
C SER A 75 16.39 13.17 3.72
N LEU A 76 16.49 13.09 2.39
CA LEU A 76 16.67 11.83 1.67
C LEU A 76 18.09 11.28 1.70
N ARG A 77 19.05 11.99 2.28
CA ARG A 77 20.44 11.51 2.37
C ARG A 77 20.57 10.10 2.93
N PRO A 78 19.91 9.73 4.04
CA PRO A 78 20.02 8.36 4.58
C PRO A 78 19.50 7.29 3.61
N ALA A 79 18.47 7.60 2.82
CA ALA A 79 17.95 6.67 1.79
C ALA A 79 18.94 6.51 0.62
N ALA A 80 19.61 7.59 0.20
CA ALA A 80 20.66 7.54 -0.82
C ALA A 80 21.87 6.70 -0.34
N GLU A 81 22.30 6.88 0.89
CA GLU A 81 23.36 6.10 1.52
C GLU A 81 22.98 4.61 1.63
N LYS A 82 21.70 4.32 2.00
CA LYS A 82 21.19 2.95 2.04
C LYS A 82 21.17 2.31 0.65
N LEU A 83 20.82 3.03 -0.39
CA LEU A 83 20.88 2.53 -1.76
C LEU A 83 22.33 2.17 -2.16
N ALA A 84 23.30 3.02 -1.83
CA ALA A 84 24.72 2.75 -2.08
C ALA A 84 25.20 1.51 -1.30
N GLU A 85 24.83 1.38 -0.03
CA GLU A 85 25.14 0.22 0.82
C GLU A 85 24.60 -1.08 0.22
N LEU A 86 23.34 -1.09 -0.21
CA LEU A 86 22.66 -2.28 -0.73
C LEU A 86 23.17 -2.72 -2.10
N THR A 87 23.62 -1.79 -2.93
CA THR A 87 23.99 -2.07 -4.32
C THR A 87 25.49 -2.08 -4.56
N GLY A 88 26.28 -1.45 -3.69
CA GLY A 88 27.67 -1.17 -3.93
C GLY A 88 27.93 -0.11 -5.03
N PHE A 89 26.88 0.56 -5.50
CA PHE A 89 27.00 1.62 -6.50
C PHE A 89 27.49 2.93 -5.88
N ASP A 90 28.19 3.72 -6.68
CA ASP A 90 28.46 5.11 -6.33
C ASP A 90 27.17 5.92 -6.53
N VAL A 91 26.56 6.35 -5.42
CA VAL A 91 25.31 7.12 -5.40
C VAL A 91 25.62 8.54 -4.93
N LYS A 92 25.48 9.50 -5.85
CA LYS A 92 25.64 10.92 -5.57
C LYS A 92 24.37 11.47 -4.93
N PHE A 93 24.52 12.43 -4.04
CA PHE A 93 23.40 13.14 -3.41
C PHE A 93 23.62 14.64 -3.51
N VAL A 94 22.55 15.38 -3.81
CA VAL A 94 22.57 16.86 -3.82
C VAL A 94 21.55 17.40 -2.82
N GLU A 95 21.97 18.32 -1.97
CA GLU A 95 21.11 18.98 -0.97
C GLU A 95 20.22 20.08 -1.60
N ASP A 96 19.59 19.75 -2.69
CA ASP A 96 18.71 20.66 -3.43
C ASP A 96 17.76 19.83 -4.32
N THR A 97 16.61 20.40 -4.64
CA THR A 97 15.62 19.76 -5.53
C THR A 97 15.30 20.65 -6.73
N TYR A 98 15.02 21.92 -6.49
CA TYR A 98 14.46 22.83 -7.51
C TYR A 98 15.38 24.00 -7.86
N GLY A 99 16.56 24.10 -7.24
CA GLY A 99 17.47 25.20 -7.35
C GLY A 99 18.66 24.96 -8.28
N GLU A 100 19.59 25.87 -8.25
CA GLU A 100 20.77 25.84 -9.13
C GLU A 100 21.71 24.69 -8.81
N LYS A 101 21.88 24.31 -7.53
CA LYS A 101 22.73 23.17 -7.16
C LYS A 101 22.24 21.85 -7.76
N ALA A 102 20.91 21.64 -7.76
CA ALA A 102 20.30 20.46 -8.37
C ALA A 102 20.59 20.45 -9.89
N LYS A 103 20.41 21.57 -10.56
CA LYS A 103 20.67 21.71 -11.99
C LYS A 103 22.14 21.43 -12.33
N GLU A 104 23.08 22.03 -11.59
CA GLU A 104 24.52 21.79 -11.77
C GLU A 104 24.90 20.33 -11.56
N ALA A 105 24.33 19.67 -10.53
CA ALA A 105 24.57 18.26 -10.27
C ALA A 105 24.04 17.36 -11.40
N VAL A 106 22.87 17.68 -11.95
CA VAL A 106 22.30 16.97 -13.11
C VAL A 106 23.16 17.15 -14.35
N ASP A 107 23.59 18.38 -14.64
CA ASP A 107 24.39 18.69 -15.82
C ASP A 107 25.79 18.02 -15.78
N ALA A 108 26.31 17.73 -14.59
CA ALA A 108 27.61 17.06 -14.40
C ALA A 108 27.54 15.53 -14.54
N LEU A 109 26.38 14.91 -14.67
CA LEU A 109 26.24 13.45 -14.75
C LEU A 109 26.86 12.84 -16.00
N GLN A 110 27.51 11.72 -15.81
CA GLN A 110 28.05 10.87 -16.88
C GLN A 110 27.16 9.61 -17.04
N PRO A 111 27.21 8.93 -18.20
CA PRO A 111 26.51 7.66 -18.38
C PRO A 111 26.84 6.65 -17.27
N GLY A 112 25.82 6.08 -16.66
CA GLY A 112 25.94 5.15 -15.53
C GLY A 112 25.96 5.81 -14.15
N ASP A 113 26.00 7.13 -14.06
CA ASP A 113 25.92 7.86 -12.79
C ASP A 113 24.51 7.80 -12.20
N ILE A 114 24.44 7.80 -10.86
CA ILE A 114 23.21 7.86 -10.08
C ILE A 114 23.26 9.08 -9.18
N LEU A 115 22.25 9.94 -9.28
CA LEU A 115 22.08 11.12 -8.44
C LEU A 115 20.74 11.05 -7.72
N VAL A 116 20.72 11.27 -6.41
CA VAL A 116 19.50 11.43 -5.62
C VAL A 116 19.32 12.92 -5.28
N LEU A 117 18.17 13.46 -5.63
CA LEU A 117 17.76 14.82 -5.25
C LEU A 117 17.27 14.84 -3.80
N GLU A 118 17.24 16.01 -3.18
CA GLU A 118 16.64 16.22 -1.87
C GLU A 118 15.09 16.06 -1.94
N ASN A 119 14.47 15.91 -0.78
CA ASN A 119 13.04 15.64 -0.62
C ASN A 119 12.16 16.61 -1.42
N VAL A 120 11.43 16.08 -2.39
CA VAL A 120 10.58 16.89 -3.29
C VAL A 120 9.48 17.66 -2.56
N ARG A 121 9.11 17.25 -1.34
CA ARG A 121 8.07 17.89 -0.52
C ARG A 121 8.60 19.01 0.38
N PHE A 122 9.86 19.37 0.30
CA PHE A 122 10.34 20.59 0.95
C PHE A 122 9.75 21.85 0.33
N ASP A 123 9.13 21.73 -0.84
CA ASP A 123 8.29 22.76 -1.44
C ASP A 123 6.83 22.29 -1.50
N LYS A 124 5.93 23.03 -0.84
CA LYS A 124 4.49 22.69 -0.75
C LYS A 124 3.77 22.64 -2.11
N ARG A 125 4.36 23.26 -3.15
CA ARG A 125 3.81 23.27 -4.51
C ARG A 125 3.83 21.88 -5.16
N GLU A 126 4.73 20.99 -4.70
CA GLU A 126 4.79 19.60 -5.20
C GLU A 126 3.45 18.88 -4.99
N LYS A 127 2.86 18.97 -3.79
CA LYS A 127 1.58 18.32 -3.49
C LYS A 127 0.41 18.84 -4.32
N LYS A 128 0.52 20.07 -4.82
CA LYS A 128 -0.52 20.74 -5.62
C LYS A 128 -0.37 20.52 -7.13
N ASN A 129 0.62 19.74 -7.53
CA ASN A 129 1.00 19.59 -8.94
C ASN A 129 1.18 20.95 -9.65
N ASP A 130 1.89 21.83 -9.00
CA ASP A 130 2.16 23.17 -9.53
C ASP A 130 2.96 23.04 -10.84
N PRO A 131 2.54 23.75 -11.93
CA PRO A 131 3.19 23.63 -13.24
C PRO A 131 4.67 24.04 -13.23
N GLU A 132 5.09 24.99 -12.41
CA GLU A 132 6.51 25.38 -12.31
C GLU A 132 7.36 24.26 -11.73
N ILE A 133 6.88 23.59 -10.68
CA ILE A 133 7.54 22.46 -10.06
C ILE A 133 7.66 21.30 -11.06
N ALA A 134 6.57 20.98 -11.74
CA ALA A 134 6.55 19.93 -12.76
C ALA A 134 7.52 20.23 -13.90
N LYS A 135 7.55 21.46 -14.40
CA LYS A 135 8.44 21.90 -15.47
C LYS A 135 9.90 21.90 -15.05
N THR A 136 10.19 22.33 -13.81
CA THR A 136 11.56 22.31 -13.26
C THR A 136 12.07 20.88 -13.17
N LEU A 137 11.29 19.95 -12.61
CA LEU A 137 11.66 18.54 -12.55
C LEU A 137 11.85 17.94 -13.94
N ALA A 138 10.94 18.20 -14.86
CA ALA A 138 11.04 17.72 -16.24
C ALA A 138 12.30 18.22 -16.96
N SER A 139 12.81 19.41 -16.63
CA SER A 139 14.04 19.95 -17.21
C SER A 139 15.29 19.14 -16.89
N TYR A 140 15.25 18.31 -15.86
CA TYR A 140 16.36 17.44 -15.45
C TYR A 140 16.48 16.16 -16.28
N GLY A 141 15.46 15.78 -17.04
CA GLY A 141 15.42 14.54 -17.78
C GLY A 141 15.14 14.70 -19.26
N ASP A 142 15.46 13.66 -20.01
CA ASP A 142 15.03 13.43 -21.37
C ASP A 142 13.87 12.40 -21.43
N ILE A 143 13.78 11.57 -20.38
CA ILE A 143 12.80 10.52 -20.17
C ILE A 143 12.34 10.56 -18.72
N PHE A 144 11.05 10.29 -18.48
CA PHE A 144 10.49 10.11 -17.15
C PHE A 144 10.13 8.65 -16.92
N VAL A 145 10.53 8.10 -15.76
CA VAL A 145 10.16 6.77 -15.30
C VAL A 145 9.45 6.89 -13.95
N LEU A 146 8.22 6.38 -13.87
CA LEU A 146 7.48 6.26 -12.61
C LEU A 146 7.65 4.85 -12.07
N ASP A 147 8.29 4.73 -10.91
CA ASP A 147 8.53 3.47 -10.21
C ASP A 147 8.21 3.58 -8.72
N ALA A 148 7.12 4.26 -8.41
CA ALA A 148 6.65 4.57 -7.08
C ALA A 148 5.16 4.27 -6.97
N PHE A 149 4.80 2.98 -6.94
CA PHE A 149 3.40 2.55 -6.92
C PHE A 149 2.62 3.15 -5.74
N GLY A 150 3.23 3.24 -4.56
CA GLY A 150 2.60 3.82 -3.37
C GLY A 150 2.15 5.29 -3.52
N THR A 151 2.63 6.00 -4.53
CA THR A 151 2.24 7.39 -4.81
C THR A 151 1.40 7.55 -6.08
N ALA A 152 1.24 6.49 -6.86
CA ALA A 152 0.61 6.53 -8.18
C ALA A 152 -0.86 6.98 -8.18
N HIS A 153 -1.54 6.89 -7.03
CA HIS A 153 -2.92 7.36 -6.83
C HIS A 153 -3.04 8.87 -6.64
N ARG A 154 -1.93 9.61 -6.60
CA ARG A 154 -1.91 11.05 -6.32
C ARG A 154 -1.43 11.84 -7.52
N ALA A 155 -2.23 12.82 -7.97
CA ALA A 155 -1.85 13.76 -9.02
C ALA A 155 -0.93 14.86 -8.44
N GLN A 156 0.32 14.52 -8.13
CA GLN A 156 1.30 15.42 -7.53
C GLN A 156 2.45 15.73 -8.50
N GLY A 157 3.15 16.85 -8.29
CA GLY A 157 4.15 17.39 -9.20
C GLY A 157 5.31 16.45 -9.54
N SER A 158 5.73 15.59 -8.61
CA SER A 158 6.77 14.59 -8.86
C SER A 158 6.23 13.24 -9.39
N VAL A 159 4.91 13.06 -9.43
CA VAL A 159 4.27 11.80 -9.86
C VAL A 159 3.73 11.90 -11.29
N VAL A 160 2.94 12.93 -11.57
CA VAL A 160 2.32 13.15 -12.88
C VAL A 160 2.92 14.32 -13.65
N GLY A 161 3.57 15.26 -12.95
CA GLY A 161 4.05 16.51 -13.54
C GLY A 161 5.00 16.31 -14.73
N PRO A 162 6.09 15.56 -14.60
CA PRO A 162 7.05 15.37 -15.68
C PRO A 162 6.47 14.70 -16.92
N ALA A 163 5.45 13.87 -16.78
CA ALA A 163 4.78 13.20 -17.90
C ALA A 163 4.09 14.18 -18.88
N ALA A 164 3.80 15.40 -18.43
CA ALA A 164 3.27 16.45 -19.31
C ALA A 164 4.32 17.01 -20.29
N TYR A 165 5.61 16.78 -20.03
CA TYR A 165 6.72 17.37 -20.79
C TYR A 165 7.68 16.33 -21.38
N LEU A 166 7.71 15.11 -20.82
CA LEU A 166 8.63 14.05 -21.19
C LEU A 166 7.87 12.76 -21.57
N PRO A 167 8.43 11.94 -22.46
CA PRO A 167 7.92 10.59 -22.62
C PRO A 167 8.05 9.83 -21.29
N ALA A 168 6.95 9.21 -20.87
CA ALA A 168 6.80 8.63 -19.54
C ALA A 168 6.57 7.12 -19.60
N TYR A 169 7.31 6.37 -18.82
CA TYR A 169 7.33 4.92 -18.80
C TYR A 169 7.17 4.39 -17.38
N ALA A 170 6.63 3.18 -17.25
CA ALA A 170 6.61 2.48 -15.97
C ALA A 170 7.96 1.85 -15.66
N GLY A 171 8.41 1.94 -14.41
CA GLY A 171 9.45 1.07 -13.89
C GLY A 171 8.91 -0.33 -13.59
N PHE A 172 9.82 -1.27 -13.29
CA PHE A 172 9.46 -2.68 -13.06
C PHE A 172 8.60 -2.91 -11.83
N LEU A 173 8.78 -2.12 -10.77
CA LEU A 173 7.95 -2.21 -9.57
C LEU A 173 6.51 -1.79 -9.88
N LEU A 174 6.33 -0.64 -10.54
CA LEU A 174 5.01 -0.16 -10.91
C LEU A 174 4.28 -1.14 -11.83
N GLU A 175 4.97 -1.62 -12.87
CA GLU A 175 4.43 -2.64 -13.80
C GLU A 175 3.95 -3.87 -13.02
N LYS A 176 4.81 -4.43 -12.17
CA LYS A 176 4.52 -5.66 -11.42
C LYS A 176 3.37 -5.50 -10.43
N GLU A 177 3.34 -4.38 -9.71
CA GLU A 177 2.26 -4.10 -8.75
C GLU A 177 0.91 -3.95 -9.45
N VAL A 178 0.86 -3.17 -10.52
CA VAL A 178 -0.39 -2.95 -11.28
C VAL A 178 -0.84 -4.23 -11.96
N ASP A 179 0.07 -4.95 -12.62
CA ASP A 179 -0.26 -6.20 -13.31
C ASP A 179 -0.74 -7.28 -12.33
N THR A 180 -0.05 -7.46 -11.21
CA THR A 180 -0.42 -8.43 -10.17
C THR A 180 -1.81 -8.14 -9.61
N LEU A 181 -2.09 -6.91 -9.20
CA LEU A 181 -3.39 -6.55 -8.64
C LEU A 181 -4.50 -6.60 -9.68
N THR A 182 -4.24 -6.12 -10.90
CA THR A 182 -5.25 -6.12 -11.96
C THR A 182 -5.61 -7.54 -12.40
N SER A 183 -4.61 -8.41 -12.58
CA SER A 183 -4.84 -9.79 -13.06
C SER A 183 -5.61 -10.63 -12.05
N ILE A 184 -5.30 -10.48 -10.74
CA ILE A 184 -5.96 -11.26 -9.71
C ILE A 184 -7.46 -10.93 -9.59
N PHE A 185 -7.86 -9.69 -9.90
CA PHE A 185 -9.27 -9.31 -9.88
C PHE A 185 -9.99 -9.55 -11.21
N ALA A 186 -9.24 -9.62 -12.32
CA ALA A 186 -9.83 -9.89 -13.63
C ALA A 186 -10.24 -11.35 -13.81
N ASP A 187 -9.39 -12.28 -13.35
CA ASP A 187 -9.62 -13.74 -13.48
C ASP A 187 -8.91 -14.50 -12.35
N PRO A 188 -9.41 -14.42 -11.11
CA PRO A 188 -8.80 -15.12 -9.98
C PRO A 188 -8.98 -16.63 -10.08
N GLU A 189 -7.94 -17.39 -9.71
CA GLU A 189 -8.10 -18.81 -9.49
C GLU A 189 -9.02 -19.04 -8.29
N ARG A 190 -10.10 -19.83 -8.49
CA ARG A 190 -11.16 -20.00 -7.50
C ARG A 190 -11.00 -21.31 -6.70
N PRO A 191 -11.41 -21.33 -5.42
CA PRO A 191 -12.15 -20.27 -4.70
C PRO A 191 -11.29 -19.03 -4.40
N PHE A 192 -11.89 -17.86 -4.60
CA PHE A 192 -11.30 -16.57 -4.24
C PHE A 192 -11.87 -16.09 -2.92
N VAL A 193 -11.02 -15.99 -1.90
CA VAL A 193 -11.37 -15.50 -0.56
C VAL A 193 -10.75 -14.10 -0.37
N ALA A 194 -11.58 -13.12 -0.11
CA ALA A 194 -11.15 -11.78 0.27
C ALA A 194 -11.31 -11.59 1.78
N ILE A 195 -10.31 -10.98 2.41
CA ILE A 195 -10.29 -10.71 3.86
C ILE A 195 -10.12 -9.21 4.03
N VAL A 196 -11.11 -8.57 4.64
CA VAL A 196 -11.11 -7.13 4.90
C VAL A 196 -11.34 -6.87 6.37
N GLY A 197 -10.42 -6.16 6.98
CA GLY A 197 -10.51 -5.69 8.35
C GLY A 197 -10.26 -4.18 8.44
N GLY A 198 -10.21 -3.70 9.66
CA GLY A 198 -9.97 -2.29 9.94
C GLY A 198 -11.05 -1.68 10.82
N SER A 199 -10.93 -0.39 11.12
CA SER A 199 -11.77 0.29 12.11
C SER A 199 -13.11 0.79 11.55
N LYS A 200 -13.19 1.13 10.26
CA LYS A 200 -14.31 1.88 9.68
C LYS A 200 -14.80 1.30 8.36
N VAL A 201 -16.12 1.05 8.25
CA VAL A 201 -16.80 0.68 6.99
C VAL A 201 -16.64 1.80 5.96
N SER A 202 -16.82 3.06 6.36
CA SER A 202 -16.75 4.23 5.47
C SER A 202 -15.46 4.30 4.67
N SER A 203 -14.35 3.89 5.26
CA SER A 203 -13.05 3.89 4.58
C SER A 203 -12.83 2.71 3.64
N LYS A 204 -13.69 1.69 3.69
CA LYS A 204 -13.56 0.43 2.94
C LYS A 204 -14.72 0.18 1.96
N ILE A 205 -15.65 1.13 1.85
CA ILE A 205 -16.89 0.93 1.08
C ILE A 205 -16.63 0.55 -0.37
N GLY A 206 -15.70 1.24 -1.05
CA GLY A 206 -15.36 0.97 -2.43
C GLY A 206 -14.69 -0.39 -2.63
N VAL A 207 -13.78 -0.75 -1.70
CA VAL A 207 -13.13 -2.07 -1.69
C VAL A 207 -14.15 -3.18 -1.49
N LEU A 208 -15.06 -3.03 -0.50
CA LEU A 208 -16.09 -4.03 -0.21
C LEU A 208 -17.04 -4.23 -1.38
N ASP A 209 -17.51 -3.15 -2.01
CA ASP A 209 -18.38 -3.23 -3.18
C ASP A 209 -17.72 -4.00 -4.34
N HIS A 210 -16.46 -3.70 -4.61
CA HIS A 210 -15.72 -4.39 -5.68
C HIS A 210 -15.45 -5.87 -5.35
N LEU A 211 -15.13 -6.17 -4.09
CA LEU A 211 -14.90 -7.54 -3.66
C LEU A 211 -16.16 -8.40 -3.65
N ILE A 212 -17.33 -7.82 -3.33
CA ILE A 212 -18.63 -8.50 -3.46
C ILE A 212 -18.90 -8.88 -4.93
N ASP A 213 -18.39 -8.10 -5.88
CA ASP A 213 -18.53 -8.39 -7.32
C ASP A 213 -17.55 -9.46 -7.82
N SER A 214 -16.45 -9.72 -7.11
CA SER A 214 -15.34 -10.55 -7.60
C SER A 214 -15.02 -11.78 -6.76
N ALA A 215 -15.24 -11.76 -5.44
CA ALA A 215 -14.88 -12.87 -4.55
C ALA A 215 -15.99 -13.92 -4.41
N ASP A 216 -15.61 -15.15 -4.05
CA ASP A 216 -16.55 -16.21 -3.67
C ASP A 216 -16.92 -16.11 -2.18
N THR A 217 -15.97 -15.74 -1.35
CA THR A 217 -16.15 -15.52 0.09
C THR A 217 -15.48 -14.23 0.51
N LEU A 218 -16.17 -13.45 1.32
CA LEU A 218 -15.66 -12.20 1.91
C LEU A 218 -15.65 -12.35 3.43
N ILE A 219 -14.48 -12.31 4.03
CA ILE A 219 -14.25 -12.36 5.47
C ILE A 219 -14.13 -10.94 6.00
N ILE A 220 -14.90 -10.58 7.00
CA ILE A 220 -14.90 -9.26 7.63
C ILE A 220 -14.43 -9.37 9.08
N GLY A 221 -13.53 -8.46 9.47
CA GLY A 221 -13.04 -8.36 10.85
C GLY A 221 -12.72 -6.92 11.24
N GLY A 222 -12.16 -6.77 12.43
CA GLY A 222 -11.85 -5.47 13.00
C GLY A 222 -13.08 -4.67 13.45
N GLY A 223 -12.88 -3.40 13.77
CA GLY A 223 -13.94 -2.51 14.27
C GLY A 223 -15.10 -2.31 13.31
N MET A 224 -14.87 -2.44 12.01
CA MET A 224 -15.92 -2.33 10.99
C MET A 224 -16.98 -3.43 11.11
N ALA A 225 -16.67 -4.59 11.69
CA ALA A 225 -17.62 -5.68 11.88
C ALA A 225 -18.80 -5.28 12.76
N TYR A 226 -18.60 -4.39 13.72
CA TYR A 226 -19.66 -3.96 14.65
C TYR A 226 -20.74 -3.13 13.94
N THR A 227 -20.41 -2.37 12.91
CA THR A 227 -21.41 -1.70 12.06
C THR A 227 -22.26 -2.73 11.30
N PHE A 228 -21.66 -3.82 10.81
CA PHE A 228 -22.43 -4.93 10.23
C PHE A 228 -23.30 -5.65 11.25
N PHE A 229 -22.84 -5.82 12.49
CA PHE A 229 -23.67 -6.38 13.56
C PHE A 229 -24.92 -5.53 13.84
N MET A 230 -24.77 -4.21 13.85
CA MET A 230 -25.91 -3.30 13.99
C MET A 230 -26.90 -3.44 12.83
N ALA A 231 -26.43 -3.64 11.61
CA ALA A 231 -27.29 -3.93 10.46
C ALA A 231 -28.06 -5.25 10.61
N LYS A 232 -27.56 -6.20 11.39
CA LYS A 232 -28.23 -7.45 11.77
C LYS A 232 -29.15 -7.31 12.99
N GLY A 233 -29.21 -6.13 13.60
CA GLY A 233 -30.00 -5.86 14.79
C GLY A 233 -29.32 -6.21 16.11
N TYR A 234 -28.00 -6.47 16.12
CA TYR A 234 -27.25 -6.73 17.34
C TYR A 234 -26.86 -5.43 18.04
N THR A 235 -26.74 -5.48 19.36
CA THR A 235 -26.13 -4.43 20.17
C THR A 235 -24.63 -4.67 20.27
N VAL A 236 -23.84 -3.60 20.26
CA VAL A 236 -22.37 -3.70 20.16
C VAL A 236 -21.63 -3.02 21.33
N GLY A 237 -22.39 -2.65 22.39
CA GLY A 237 -21.82 -1.98 23.57
C GLY A 237 -21.12 -0.68 23.20
N THR A 238 -19.90 -0.52 23.74
CA THR A 238 -19.04 0.64 23.47
C THR A 238 -18.06 0.44 22.32
N SER A 239 -18.27 -0.61 21.51
CA SER A 239 -17.43 -0.90 20.32
C SER A 239 -17.40 0.26 19.33
N LEU A 240 -16.33 0.34 18.55
CA LEU A 240 -16.29 1.22 17.39
C LEU A 240 -17.49 0.92 16.47
N LYS A 241 -18.16 1.95 16.04
CA LYS A 241 -19.33 1.84 15.16
C LYS A 241 -19.53 3.12 14.35
N GLU A 242 -20.16 2.98 13.21
CA GLU A 242 -20.55 4.10 12.36
C GLU A 242 -22.05 4.02 12.09
N GLU A 243 -22.84 4.71 12.92
CA GLU A 243 -24.31 4.65 12.86
C GLU A 243 -24.87 5.07 11.50
N ASP A 244 -24.24 6.08 10.87
CA ASP A 244 -24.62 6.58 9.54
C ASP A 244 -24.39 5.56 8.41
N TRP A 245 -23.63 4.50 8.67
CA TRP A 245 -23.27 3.47 7.69
C TRP A 245 -23.97 2.13 7.89
N VAL A 246 -24.84 2.03 8.89
CA VAL A 246 -25.56 0.78 9.21
C VAL A 246 -26.47 0.36 8.06
N GLU A 247 -27.22 1.29 7.47
CA GLU A 247 -28.07 1.01 6.30
C GLU A 247 -27.24 0.50 5.13
N ARG A 248 -26.13 1.16 4.84
CA ARG A 248 -25.22 0.75 3.76
C ARG A 248 -24.61 -0.62 4.00
N ALA A 249 -24.22 -0.93 5.23
CA ALA A 249 -23.74 -2.26 5.60
C ALA A 249 -24.82 -3.34 5.37
N GLY A 250 -26.07 -3.05 5.72
CA GLY A 250 -27.20 -3.93 5.44
C GLY A 250 -27.44 -4.16 3.95
N GLU A 251 -27.32 -3.12 3.13
CA GLU A 251 -27.41 -3.22 1.66
C GLU A 251 -26.32 -4.12 1.09
N MET A 252 -25.10 -4.03 1.61
CA MET A 252 -23.96 -4.90 1.20
C MET A 252 -24.24 -6.37 1.51
N LEU A 253 -24.77 -6.69 2.68
CA LEU A 253 -25.14 -8.06 3.03
C LEU A 253 -26.18 -8.61 2.04
N LYS A 254 -27.20 -7.82 1.68
CA LYS A 254 -28.22 -8.19 0.69
C LYS A 254 -27.63 -8.34 -0.72
N LYS A 255 -26.74 -7.43 -1.12
CA LYS A 255 -26.05 -7.51 -2.43
C LYS A 255 -25.23 -8.79 -2.54
N ALA A 256 -24.48 -9.13 -1.50
CA ALA A 256 -23.68 -10.36 -1.47
C ALA A 256 -24.58 -11.61 -1.55
N GLU A 257 -25.66 -11.67 -0.79
CA GLU A 257 -26.61 -12.77 -0.84
C GLU A 257 -27.20 -12.93 -2.26
N ALA A 258 -27.65 -11.83 -2.89
CA ALA A 258 -28.18 -11.84 -4.24
C ALA A 258 -27.17 -12.32 -5.30
N LYS A 259 -25.88 -12.10 -5.09
CA LYS A 259 -24.80 -12.53 -5.97
C LYS A 259 -24.23 -13.92 -5.64
N GLY A 260 -24.69 -14.55 -4.58
CA GLY A 260 -24.18 -15.83 -4.11
C GLY A 260 -22.79 -15.74 -3.45
N VAL A 261 -22.38 -14.55 -3.03
CA VAL A 261 -21.12 -14.33 -2.29
C VAL A 261 -21.37 -14.55 -0.81
N LYS A 262 -20.53 -15.38 -0.20
CA LYS A 262 -20.63 -15.69 1.22
C LYS A 262 -19.88 -14.63 2.04
N ILE A 263 -20.60 -13.82 2.81
CA ILE A 263 -20.00 -12.93 3.80
C ILE A 263 -19.91 -13.64 5.15
N LEU A 264 -18.69 -13.75 5.69
CA LEU A 264 -18.41 -14.25 7.03
C LEU A 264 -18.18 -13.08 7.97
N LEU A 265 -19.03 -12.95 8.97
CA LEU A 265 -18.87 -12.02 10.08
C LEU A 265 -18.40 -12.80 11.32
N PRO A 266 -17.73 -12.14 12.28
CA PRO A 266 -17.38 -12.80 13.54
C PRO A 266 -18.60 -13.37 14.25
N VAL A 267 -18.49 -14.59 14.76
CA VAL A 267 -19.55 -15.27 15.54
C VAL A 267 -19.32 -15.12 17.04
N ASP A 268 -18.09 -14.82 17.43
CA ASP A 268 -17.69 -14.46 18.79
C ASP A 268 -16.60 -13.38 18.73
N ASN A 269 -16.44 -12.69 19.85
CA ASN A 269 -15.47 -11.58 19.96
C ASN A 269 -14.74 -11.66 21.28
N VAL A 270 -13.52 -11.13 21.29
CA VAL A 270 -12.82 -10.75 22.52
C VAL A 270 -13.19 -9.31 22.82
N VAL A 271 -13.84 -9.07 23.95
CA VAL A 271 -14.28 -7.75 24.39
C VAL A 271 -13.50 -7.32 25.64
N ALA A 272 -13.44 -6.02 25.89
CA ALA A 272 -12.83 -5.44 27.08
C ALA A 272 -13.67 -4.26 27.58
N ASP A 273 -13.42 -3.83 28.82
CA ASP A 273 -14.10 -2.68 29.42
C ASP A 273 -13.54 -1.33 28.97
N HIS A 274 -12.31 -1.30 28.45
CA HIS A 274 -11.66 -0.10 27.92
C HIS A 274 -10.61 -0.46 26.85
N PHE A 275 -10.18 0.54 26.10
CA PHE A 275 -9.06 0.43 25.17
C PHE A 275 -7.76 0.76 25.87
N GLY A 276 -6.88 -0.21 26.09
CA GLY A 276 -5.60 -0.01 26.76
C GLY A 276 -4.77 -1.30 26.88
N GLU A 277 -3.49 -1.12 27.09
CA GLU A 277 -2.50 -2.20 27.26
C GLU A 277 -2.78 -3.08 28.49
N ASP A 278 -3.46 -2.54 29.49
CA ASP A 278 -3.86 -3.20 30.73
C ASP A 278 -5.27 -3.82 30.66
N ALA A 279 -5.97 -3.66 29.55
CA ALA A 279 -7.30 -4.20 29.35
C ALA A 279 -7.29 -5.74 29.30
N LYS A 280 -8.28 -6.35 29.93
CA LYS A 280 -8.44 -7.81 29.97
C LYS A 280 -9.53 -8.23 28.99
N GLY A 281 -9.20 -9.18 28.14
CA GLY A 281 -10.14 -9.75 27.18
C GLY A 281 -11.09 -10.76 27.81
N GLU A 282 -12.35 -10.71 27.38
CA GLU A 282 -13.40 -11.67 27.69
C GLU A 282 -14.05 -12.12 26.38
N VAL A 283 -14.30 -13.42 26.23
CA VAL A 283 -14.94 -13.97 25.03
C VAL A 283 -16.45 -13.94 25.18
N VAL A 284 -17.13 -13.34 24.21
CA VAL A 284 -18.59 -13.28 24.15
C VAL A 284 -19.09 -13.62 22.73
N ASP A 285 -20.30 -14.17 22.63
CA ASP A 285 -20.94 -14.36 21.33
C ASP A 285 -21.29 -12.98 20.71
N SER A 286 -21.27 -12.90 19.38
CA SER A 286 -21.42 -11.61 18.68
C SER A 286 -22.78 -10.93 18.87
N ASP A 287 -23.82 -11.71 19.17
CA ASP A 287 -25.18 -11.21 19.48
C ASP A 287 -25.38 -10.92 20.98
N LYS A 288 -24.34 -11.04 21.79
CA LYS A 288 -24.38 -10.90 23.26
C LYS A 288 -23.30 -9.98 23.83
N ILE A 289 -22.88 -8.99 23.08
CA ILE A 289 -21.89 -8.02 23.56
C ILE A 289 -22.52 -7.15 24.64
N PRO A 290 -21.97 -7.13 25.88
CA PRO A 290 -22.51 -6.30 26.96
C PRO A 290 -22.42 -4.80 26.65
N ASP A 291 -23.36 -4.01 27.19
CA ASP A 291 -23.45 -2.57 26.95
C ASP A 291 -22.22 -1.78 27.38
N ASP A 292 -21.47 -2.30 28.37
CA ASP A 292 -20.28 -1.69 28.95
C ASP A 292 -18.98 -2.30 28.42
N ARG A 293 -19.04 -3.06 27.33
CA ARG A 293 -17.87 -3.71 26.70
C ARG A 293 -17.69 -3.24 25.26
N MET A 294 -16.43 -3.23 24.85
CA MET A 294 -16.03 -2.95 23.47
C MET A 294 -15.30 -4.14 22.86
N GLY A 295 -15.57 -4.43 21.60
CA GLY A 295 -14.85 -5.44 20.84
C GLY A 295 -13.40 -5.02 20.58
N MET A 296 -12.48 -5.94 20.81
CA MET A 296 -11.03 -5.73 20.64
C MET A 296 -10.41 -6.71 19.64
N ASP A 297 -11.00 -7.88 19.45
CA ASP A 297 -10.52 -8.92 18.54
C ASP A 297 -11.66 -9.90 18.20
N ILE A 298 -11.44 -10.72 17.18
CA ILE A 298 -12.30 -11.89 16.91
C ILE A 298 -12.04 -13.00 17.93
N GLY A 299 -13.08 -13.73 18.28
CA GLY A 299 -13.00 -14.82 19.24
C GLY A 299 -12.51 -16.15 18.65
N PRO A 300 -12.33 -17.18 19.51
CA PRO A 300 -11.77 -18.47 19.10
C PRO A 300 -12.64 -19.23 18.09
N LYS A 301 -13.96 -19.18 18.20
CA LYS A 301 -14.87 -19.82 17.21
C LYS A 301 -14.74 -19.15 15.84
N THR A 302 -14.60 -17.82 15.82
CA THR A 302 -14.39 -17.06 14.58
C THR A 302 -13.06 -17.38 13.93
N ARG A 303 -12.00 -17.52 14.72
CA ARG A 303 -10.67 -17.92 14.21
C ARG A 303 -10.72 -19.26 13.48
N GLU A 304 -11.40 -20.24 14.05
CA GLU A 304 -11.61 -21.57 13.41
C GLU A 304 -12.44 -21.45 12.13
N LEU A 305 -13.55 -20.69 12.17
CA LEU A 305 -14.40 -20.46 11.01
C LEU A 305 -13.65 -19.82 9.86
N TYR A 306 -12.84 -18.78 10.15
CA TYR A 306 -12.07 -18.09 9.13
C TYR A 306 -10.92 -18.93 8.59
N ALA A 307 -10.23 -19.66 9.45
CA ALA A 307 -9.16 -20.57 9.04
C ALA A 307 -9.69 -21.67 8.09
N GLU A 308 -10.86 -22.22 8.36
CA GLU A 308 -11.48 -23.23 7.50
C GLU A 308 -11.88 -22.66 6.13
N ALA A 309 -12.41 -21.43 6.11
CA ALA A 309 -12.74 -20.74 4.85
C ALA A 309 -11.48 -20.42 4.01
N ILE A 310 -10.37 -20.08 4.65
CA ILE A 310 -9.10 -19.76 3.98
C ILE A 310 -8.41 -21.02 3.44
N LYS A 311 -8.49 -22.13 4.17
CA LYS A 311 -7.78 -23.39 3.85
C LYS A 311 -8.05 -23.92 2.44
N GLY A 312 -9.28 -23.74 1.94
CA GLY A 312 -9.67 -24.21 0.61
C GLY A 312 -9.44 -23.19 -0.51
N ALA A 313 -8.98 -21.98 -0.20
CA ALA A 313 -8.80 -20.92 -1.18
C ALA A 313 -7.66 -21.22 -2.15
N LYS A 314 -7.82 -20.80 -3.42
CA LYS A 314 -6.75 -20.75 -4.41
C LYS A 314 -6.19 -19.33 -4.58
N THR A 315 -7.00 -18.33 -4.32
CA THR A 315 -6.62 -16.94 -4.31
C THR A 315 -7.09 -16.30 -3.00
N VAL A 316 -6.20 -15.57 -2.34
CA VAL A 316 -6.51 -14.78 -1.14
C VAL A 316 -6.03 -13.34 -1.34
N PHE A 317 -6.95 -12.41 -1.12
CA PHE A 317 -6.62 -10.99 -0.95
C PHE A 317 -6.89 -10.61 0.50
N TRP A 318 -5.92 -10.00 1.18
CA TRP A 318 -6.07 -9.58 2.57
C TRP A 318 -5.70 -8.11 2.75
N ASN A 319 -6.63 -7.34 3.31
CA ASN A 319 -6.46 -5.95 3.68
C ASN A 319 -7.10 -5.64 5.03
N GLY A 320 -6.29 -5.36 6.02
CA GLY A 320 -6.70 -4.90 7.35
C GLY A 320 -6.76 -5.99 8.43
N PRO A 321 -6.42 -5.63 9.68
CA PRO A 321 -6.39 -6.56 10.79
C PRO A 321 -7.78 -6.96 11.28
N MET A 322 -7.83 -8.07 12.03
CA MET A 322 -9.06 -8.60 12.62
C MET A 322 -9.37 -8.01 14.00
N GLY A 323 -8.41 -7.36 14.63
CA GLY A 323 -8.50 -6.76 15.94
C GLY A 323 -7.35 -5.80 16.22
N VAL A 324 -7.20 -5.40 17.46
CA VAL A 324 -6.12 -4.51 17.93
C VAL A 324 -4.83 -5.31 18.12
N PHE A 325 -4.25 -5.78 17.02
CA PHE A 325 -3.11 -6.70 17.03
C PHE A 325 -1.81 -6.08 17.57
N GLU A 326 -1.75 -4.78 17.67
CA GLU A 326 -0.63 -4.04 18.27
C GLU A 326 -0.48 -4.39 19.77
N MET A 327 -1.61 -4.72 20.43
CA MET A 327 -1.65 -5.21 21.81
C MET A 327 -1.65 -6.74 21.79
N ASP A 328 -0.67 -7.37 22.43
CA ASP A 328 -0.47 -8.82 22.35
C ASP A 328 -1.68 -9.64 22.82
N GLN A 329 -2.41 -9.16 23.84
CA GLN A 329 -3.62 -9.80 24.34
C GLN A 329 -4.80 -9.78 23.37
N PHE A 330 -4.74 -8.96 22.31
CA PHE A 330 -5.76 -8.83 21.27
C PHE A 330 -5.23 -9.13 19.87
N ALA A 331 -4.08 -9.81 19.79
CA ALA A 331 -3.41 -10.15 18.53
C ALA A 331 -3.81 -11.52 17.96
N ALA A 332 -4.41 -12.39 18.77
CA ALA A 332 -4.65 -13.79 18.42
C ALA A 332 -5.53 -13.98 17.16
N GLY A 333 -6.50 -13.11 16.95
CA GLY A 333 -7.38 -13.16 15.77
C GLY A 333 -6.64 -12.84 14.48
N THR A 334 -5.88 -11.77 14.46
CA THR A 334 -5.06 -11.38 13.30
C THR A 334 -3.96 -12.41 13.04
N GLU A 335 -3.33 -12.94 14.08
CA GLU A 335 -2.32 -13.99 13.97
C GLU A 335 -2.91 -15.28 13.36
N ALA A 336 -4.08 -15.70 13.80
CA ALA A 336 -4.75 -16.90 13.29
C ALA A 336 -5.06 -16.78 11.78
N VAL A 337 -5.56 -15.63 11.35
CA VAL A 337 -5.79 -15.36 9.92
C VAL A 337 -4.48 -15.33 9.14
N CYS A 338 -3.44 -14.68 9.64
CA CYS A 338 -2.13 -14.64 9.02
C CYS A 338 -1.55 -16.05 8.82
N ARG A 339 -1.60 -16.90 9.84
CA ARG A 339 -1.14 -18.30 9.76
C ARG A 339 -1.98 -19.12 8.80
N ALA A 340 -3.30 -18.97 8.81
CA ALA A 340 -4.17 -19.66 7.88
C ALA A 340 -3.84 -19.34 6.42
N VAL A 341 -3.56 -18.07 6.10
CA VAL A 341 -3.10 -17.66 4.77
C VAL A 341 -1.73 -18.26 4.45
N ALA A 342 -0.78 -18.16 5.38
CA ALA A 342 0.58 -18.66 5.20
C ALA A 342 0.64 -20.20 4.98
N ASP A 343 -0.25 -20.94 5.61
CA ASP A 343 -0.30 -22.40 5.55
C ASP A 343 -1.17 -22.94 4.40
N SER A 344 -1.87 -22.08 3.68
CA SER A 344 -2.72 -22.45 2.55
C SER A 344 -1.91 -22.52 1.25
N ASP A 345 -2.29 -23.48 0.38
CA ASP A 345 -1.77 -23.56 -1.00
C ASP A 345 -2.55 -22.59 -1.90
N CYS A 346 -2.28 -21.31 -1.73
CA CYS A 346 -2.95 -20.23 -2.45
C CYS A 346 -2.00 -19.15 -2.96
N THR A 347 -2.43 -18.42 -3.96
CA THR A 347 -1.82 -17.14 -4.32
C THR A 347 -2.34 -16.08 -3.36
N SER A 348 -1.48 -15.61 -2.47
CA SER A 348 -1.84 -14.63 -1.42
C SER A 348 -1.30 -13.24 -1.75
N ILE A 349 -2.19 -12.26 -1.73
CA ILE A 349 -1.88 -10.84 -1.92
C ILE A 349 -2.21 -10.08 -0.63
N ILE A 350 -1.22 -9.44 -0.07
CA ILE A 350 -1.35 -8.65 1.16
C ILE A 350 -1.27 -7.16 0.77
N GLY A 351 -2.31 -6.41 1.10
CA GLY A 351 -2.38 -4.99 0.82
C GLY A 351 -2.71 -4.16 2.07
N GLY A 352 -2.15 -2.95 2.13
CA GLY A 352 -2.35 -2.01 3.23
C GLY A 352 -1.32 -2.13 4.34
N GLY A 353 -0.95 -0.97 4.91
CA GLY A 353 0.13 -0.87 5.89
C GLY A 353 -0.07 -1.74 7.13
N ASP A 354 -1.28 -1.79 7.67
CA ASP A 354 -1.57 -2.55 8.89
C ASP A 354 -1.48 -4.07 8.65
N SER A 355 -1.91 -4.55 7.48
CA SER A 355 -1.78 -5.96 7.10
C SER A 355 -0.32 -6.36 6.96
N VAL A 356 0.48 -5.52 6.32
CA VAL A 356 1.93 -5.73 6.16
C VAL A 356 2.62 -5.71 7.52
N ALA A 357 2.25 -4.77 8.41
CA ALA A 357 2.78 -4.72 9.77
C ALA A 357 2.43 -6.00 10.57
N ALA A 358 1.21 -6.51 10.44
CA ALA A 358 0.80 -7.76 11.08
C ALA A 358 1.61 -8.96 10.55
N VAL A 359 1.74 -9.11 9.25
CA VAL A 359 2.53 -10.20 8.64
C VAL A 359 3.97 -10.17 9.10
N ASN A 360 4.58 -8.98 9.20
CA ASN A 360 5.93 -8.81 9.72
C ASN A 360 6.02 -9.13 11.22
N LYS A 361 5.06 -8.66 12.02
CA LYS A 361 4.99 -8.95 13.46
C LYS A 361 5.01 -10.47 13.75
N PHE A 362 4.27 -11.23 12.94
CA PHE A 362 4.19 -12.70 13.12
C PHE A 362 5.27 -13.48 12.37
N GLY A 363 6.18 -12.81 11.67
CA GLY A 363 7.31 -13.43 10.98
C GLY A 363 6.92 -14.30 9.78
N LEU A 364 5.83 -13.98 9.09
CA LEU A 364 5.25 -14.79 8.00
C LEU A 364 5.34 -14.13 6.61
N ALA A 365 6.10 -13.04 6.48
CA ALA A 365 6.23 -12.30 5.22
C ALA A 365 6.72 -13.19 4.06
N ASP A 366 7.69 -14.05 4.31
CA ASP A 366 8.27 -14.94 3.29
C ASP A 366 7.32 -16.04 2.78
N LYS A 367 6.21 -16.26 3.51
CA LYS A 367 5.17 -17.23 3.13
C LYS A 367 4.04 -16.62 2.30
N MET A 368 4.04 -15.31 2.10
CA MET A 368 3.06 -14.61 1.28
C MET A 368 3.55 -14.54 -0.17
N SER A 369 2.65 -14.77 -1.13
CA SER A 369 3.01 -14.73 -2.55
C SER A 369 3.38 -13.33 -3.02
N TRP A 370 2.65 -12.33 -2.54
CA TRP A 370 2.89 -10.93 -2.85
C TRP A 370 2.49 -10.00 -1.70
N ILE A 371 3.38 -9.13 -1.31
CA ILE A 371 3.13 -8.04 -0.35
C ILE A 371 3.21 -6.73 -1.12
N SER A 372 2.07 -6.04 -1.27
CA SER A 372 2.03 -4.77 -2.00
C SER A 372 2.70 -3.65 -1.19
N THR A 373 3.53 -2.88 -1.87
CA THR A 373 4.13 -1.66 -1.31
C THR A 373 3.21 -0.45 -1.42
N GLY A 374 2.06 -0.62 -2.07
CA GLY A 374 1.23 0.48 -2.56
C GLY A 374 0.35 1.18 -1.53
N GLY A 375 0.06 0.57 -0.39
CA GLY A 375 -0.82 1.19 0.61
C GLY A 375 -2.14 1.68 0.01
N GLY A 376 -2.35 3.00 0.01
CA GLY A 376 -3.56 3.63 -0.55
C GLY A 376 -3.73 3.39 -2.05
N ALA A 377 -2.65 3.36 -2.81
CA ALA A 377 -2.70 3.10 -4.26
C ALA A 377 -3.22 1.69 -4.56
N SER A 378 -2.81 0.70 -3.78
CA SER A 378 -3.33 -0.68 -3.90
C SER A 378 -4.85 -0.71 -3.69
N MET A 379 -5.33 0.00 -2.68
CA MET A 379 -6.76 0.03 -2.37
C MET A 379 -7.57 0.73 -3.46
N GLU A 380 -7.11 1.84 -3.97
CA GLU A 380 -7.79 2.53 -5.07
C GLU A 380 -7.82 1.69 -6.35
N LEU A 381 -6.74 0.97 -6.64
CA LEU A 381 -6.70 0.04 -7.77
C LEU A 381 -7.68 -1.14 -7.59
N VAL A 382 -7.75 -1.70 -6.37
CA VAL A 382 -8.72 -2.74 -6.01
C VAL A 382 -10.16 -2.25 -6.11
N GLU A 383 -10.41 -0.97 -5.83
CA GLU A 383 -11.72 -0.32 -6.03
C GLU A 383 -12.07 -0.11 -7.52
N GLY A 384 -11.18 -0.47 -8.43
CA GLY A 384 -11.37 -0.25 -9.87
C GLY A 384 -11.11 1.19 -10.32
N LYS A 385 -10.49 2.01 -9.49
CA LYS A 385 -10.16 3.40 -9.83
C LYS A 385 -8.92 3.45 -10.72
N ALA A 386 -8.95 4.35 -11.70
CA ALA A 386 -7.77 4.71 -12.46
C ALA A 386 -6.79 5.48 -11.57
N LEU A 387 -5.50 5.13 -11.63
CA LEU A 387 -4.46 5.81 -10.89
C LEU A 387 -3.83 6.91 -11.73
N PRO A 388 -3.85 8.18 -11.31
CA PRO A 388 -3.34 9.30 -12.13
C PRO A 388 -1.90 9.09 -12.61
N GLY A 389 -1.02 8.53 -11.76
CA GLY A 389 0.35 8.24 -12.14
C GLY A 389 0.48 7.20 -13.25
N VAL A 390 -0.39 6.20 -13.27
CA VAL A 390 -0.42 5.18 -14.34
C VAL A 390 -1.03 5.76 -15.62
N GLU A 391 -2.12 6.51 -15.50
CA GLU A 391 -2.79 7.13 -16.65
C GLU A 391 -1.89 8.12 -17.41
N ALA A 392 -0.95 8.76 -16.70
CA ALA A 392 0.00 9.70 -17.29
C ALA A 392 1.08 9.05 -18.17
N LEU A 393 1.25 7.73 -18.11
CA LEU A 393 2.26 6.99 -18.87
C LEU A 393 1.80 6.75 -20.32
N LEU A 394 2.79 6.55 -21.20
CA LEU A 394 2.54 6.21 -22.60
C LEU A 394 1.84 4.84 -22.71
N ASP A 395 0.86 4.75 -23.59
CA ASP A 395 0.19 3.50 -23.94
C ASP A 395 1.13 2.55 -24.71
N ALA A 396 1.01 1.25 -24.44
CA ALA A 396 1.82 0.20 -25.05
C ALA A 396 1.48 -0.03 -26.53
#